data_4430a8e6067e8899e57caac3f363a714
#
_entry.id   4430a8e6067e8899e57caac3f363a714
#
_cell.length_a   1.000
_cell.length_b   1.000
_cell.length_c   1.000
_cell.angle_alpha   90.00
_cell.angle_beta   90.00
_cell.angle_gamma   90.00
#
_symmetry.space_group_name_H-M   'P 1'
#
loop_
_entity.id
_entity.type
_entity.pdbx_description
1 polymer ?
#
loop_
_entity_poly.entity_id
_entity_poly.type
_entity_poly.pdbx_seq_one_letter_code
_entity_poly.pdbx_strand_id
1 'polypeptide(L)'
;MWLINDDGFFSTVQDYKDSDWVYVRGRSETDIEAFVVVARRATSQDAWDAEIVHTPDRDYSWRVHTPREVWADYLVAKTLDLGYGNFKSHCADRWFTDG
;
A
#
# COMPACT_ATOMS: atom_id res chain seq x y z
N MET A 1 8.90 -7.40 1.37
CA MET A 1 7.61 -7.78 0.75
C MET A 1 7.37 -6.91 -0.47
N TRP A 2 7.08 -7.52 -1.57
CA TRP A 2 6.68 -6.79 -2.78
C TRP A 2 5.17 -6.90 -2.93
N LEU A 3 4.54 -5.77 -3.26
CA LEU A 3 3.10 -5.71 -3.48
C LEU A 3 2.82 -4.91 -4.74
N ILE A 4 2.03 -5.47 -5.62
CA ILE A 4 1.58 -4.80 -6.84
C ILE A 4 0.06 -4.75 -6.80
N ASN A 5 -0.52 -3.57 -6.90
CA ASN A 5 -1.96 -3.39 -6.95
C ASN A 5 -2.32 -2.13 -7.73
N ASP A 6 -3.57 -1.72 -7.67
CA ASP A 6 -4.04 -0.55 -8.41
C ASP A 6 -3.48 0.78 -7.89
N ASP A 7 -2.88 0.81 -6.71
CA ASP A 7 -2.19 2.00 -6.20
C ASP A 7 -0.76 2.09 -6.72
N GLY A 8 -0.15 0.97 -7.10
CA GLY A 8 1.20 0.96 -7.62
C GLY A 8 2.00 -0.26 -7.24
N PHE A 9 3.30 -0.13 -7.34
CA PHE A 9 4.27 -1.17 -6.98
C PHE A 9 5.02 -0.73 -5.73
N PHE A 10 5.01 -1.57 -4.70
CA PHE A 10 5.63 -1.26 -3.42
C PHE A 10 6.63 -2.34 -3.02
N SER A 11 7.74 -1.89 -2.45
CA SER A 11 8.71 -2.78 -1.80
C SER A 11 8.77 -2.37 -0.34
N THR A 12 8.17 -3.17 0.52
CA THR A 12 8.05 -2.87 1.94
C THR A 12 9.01 -3.73 2.74
N VAL A 13 9.83 -3.08 3.56
CA VAL A 13 10.83 -3.76 4.38
C VAL A 13 10.70 -3.31 5.82
N GLN A 14 11.08 -4.19 6.74
CA GLN A 14 11.12 -3.86 8.15
C GLN A 14 12.22 -2.85 8.42
N ASP A 15 11.93 -1.89 9.31
CA ASP A 15 12.98 -1.06 9.88
C ASP A 15 13.78 -1.93 10.83
N TYR A 16 15.05 -2.20 10.49
CA TYR A 16 15.87 -3.11 11.29
C TYR A 16 16.23 -2.55 12.67
N LYS A 17 15.97 -1.27 12.91
CA LYS A 17 16.18 -0.64 14.22
C LYS A 17 14.95 -0.72 15.10
N ASP A 18 13.76 -0.88 14.51
CA ASP A 18 12.51 -0.92 15.25
C ASP A 18 11.51 -1.78 14.49
N SER A 19 11.23 -2.96 15.02
CA SER A 19 10.36 -3.93 14.36
C SER A 19 8.88 -3.50 14.29
N ASP A 20 8.50 -2.45 15.01
CA ASP A 20 7.14 -1.91 14.94
C ASP A 20 6.94 -0.99 13.74
N TRP A 21 7.99 -0.74 12.97
CA TRP A 21 7.97 0.14 11.82
C TRP A 21 8.45 -0.55 10.57
N VAL A 22 7.94 -0.09 9.44
CA VAL A 22 8.37 -0.55 8.11
C VAL A 22 8.65 0.67 7.23
N TYR A 23 9.43 0.45 6.17
CA TYR A 23 9.58 1.42 5.09
C TYR A 23 8.76 0.94 3.91
N VAL A 24 7.73 1.70 3.54
CA VAL A 24 6.99 1.45 2.31
C VAL A 24 7.68 2.24 1.22
N ARG A 25 8.23 1.55 0.23
CA ARG A 25 9.07 2.16 -0.80
C ARG A 25 8.45 1.94 -2.17
N GLY A 26 8.64 2.91 -3.05
CA GLY A 26 8.17 2.83 -4.41
C GLY A 26 9.10 3.55 -5.37
N ARG A 27 8.89 3.36 -6.66
CA ARG A 27 9.69 3.99 -7.70
C ARG A 27 9.13 5.34 -8.13
N SER A 28 7.88 5.63 -7.80
CA SER A 28 7.25 6.91 -8.13
C SER A 28 6.59 7.53 -6.92
N GLU A 29 6.61 8.84 -6.88
CA GLU A 29 5.92 9.59 -5.83
C GLU A 29 4.42 9.33 -5.86
N THR A 30 3.85 9.22 -7.05
CA THR A 30 2.42 8.97 -7.23
C THR A 30 1.98 7.70 -6.53
N ASP A 31 2.77 6.63 -6.64
CA ASP A 31 2.45 5.37 -5.97
C ASP A 31 2.43 5.53 -4.45
N ILE A 32 3.44 6.20 -3.91
CA ILE A 32 3.54 6.41 -2.47
C ILE A 32 2.42 7.31 -1.97
N GLU A 33 2.07 8.35 -2.71
CA GLU A 33 0.95 9.21 -2.37
C GLU A 33 -0.37 8.43 -2.33
N ALA A 34 -0.59 7.56 -3.31
CA ALA A 34 -1.79 6.72 -3.36
C ALA A 34 -1.85 5.79 -2.15
N PHE A 35 -0.72 5.19 -1.77
CA PHE A 35 -0.64 4.38 -0.56
C PHE A 35 -1.03 5.19 0.67
N VAL A 36 -0.46 6.39 0.84
CA VAL A 36 -0.72 7.22 2.02
C VAL A 36 -2.21 7.56 2.13
N VAL A 37 -2.84 7.93 1.04
CA VAL A 37 -4.27 8.28 1.03
C VAL A 37 -5.11 7.11 1.55
N VAL A 38 -4.88 5.91 1.03
CA VAL A 38 -5.67 4.74 1.44
C VAL A 38 -5.33 4.34 2.87
N ALA A 39 -4.05 4.35 3.23
CA ALA A 39 -3.60 3.96 4.56
C ALA A 39 -4.18 4.87 5.64
N ARG A 40 -4.22 6.18 5.40
CA ARG A 40 -4.80 7.12 6.36
C ARG A 40 -6.28 6.87 6.60
N ARG A 41 -7.00 6.42 5.59
CA ARG A 41 -8.42 6.08 5.73
C ARG A 41 -8.62 4.76 6.46
N ALA A 42 -7.69 3.84 6.30
CA ALA A 42 -7.81 2.49 6.83
C ALA A 42 -7.37 2.36 8.27
N THR A 43 -6.48 3.24 8.72
CA THR A 43 -5.85 3.11 10.04
C THR A 43 -6.54 3.95 11.11
N SER A 44 -6.46 3.47 12.35
CA SER A 44 -6.84 4.26 13.53
C SER A 44 -5.67 5.02 14.15
N GLN A 45 -4.48 4.97 13.51
CA GLN A 45 -3.27 5.60 14.04
C GLN A 45 -3.23 7.09 13.63
N ASP A 46 -3.80 7.95 14.46
CA ASP A 46 -3.90 9.37 14.16
C ASP A 46 -2.56 10.11 14.19
N ALA A 47 -1.59 9.58 14.94
CA ALA A 47 -0.31 10.26 15.15
C ALA A 47 0.70 10.03 14.03
N TRP A 48 0.38 9.20 13.04
CA TRP A 48 1.29 8.94 11.92
C TRP A 48 1.29 10.13 10.96
N ASP A 49 2.45 10.77 10.80
CA ASP A 49 2.57 11.98 9.98
C ASP A 49 2.79 11.68 8.49
N ALA A 50 3.15 10.46 8.14
CA ALA A 50 3.27 10.01 6.75
C ALA A 50 4.15 10.91 5.89
N GLU A 51 5.33 11.24 6.38
CA GLU A 51 6.27 12.07 5.63
C GLU A 51 6.88 11.27 4.48
N ILE A 52 6.67 11.73 3.26
CA ILE A 52 7.22 11.09 2.05
C ILE A 52 8.62 11.64 1.83
N VAL A 53 9.60 10.74 1.74
CA VAL A 53 11.00 11.10 1.58
C VAL A 53 11.49 10.61 0.22
N HIS A 54 12.27 11.47 -0.46
CA HIS A 54 12.89 11.14 -1.74
C HIS A 54 14.36 10.86 -1.55
N THR A 55 14.82 9.69 -2.01
CA THR A 55 16.22 9.28 -1.98
C THR A 55 16.64 8.92 -3.40
N PRO A 56 17.03 9.90 -4.22
CA PRO A 56 17.13 9.73 -5.68
C PRO A 56 18.19 8.73 -6.16
N ASP A 57 19.17 8.40 -5.34
CA ASP A 57 20.23 7.45 -5.70
C ASP A 57 19.89 6.00 -5.33
N ARG A 58 18.62 5.72 -5.00
CA ARG A 58 18.16 4.36 -4.69
C ARG A 58 17.16 3.89 -5.74
N ASP A 59 17.08 2.57 -5.96
CA ASP A 59 16.13 1.98 -6.90
C ASP A 59 14.68 2.30 -6.55
N TYR A 60 14.37 2.21 -5.26
CA TYR A 60 13.07 2.63 -4.74
C TYR A 60 13.27 3.98 -4.10
N SER A 61 13.21 5.03 -4.94
CA SER A 61 13.67 6.36 -4.54
C SER A 61 12.66 7.12 -3.67
N TRP A 62 11.42 6.66 -3.60
CA TRP A 62 10.40 7.29 -2.78
C TRP A 62 10.01 6.35 -1.66
N ARG A 63 9.87 6.89 -0.44
CA ARG A 63 9.55 6.05 0.71
C ARG A 63 8.80 6.83 1.77
N VAL A 64 8.07 6.10 2.61
CA VAL A 64 7.42 6.64 3.78
C VAL A 64 7.62 5.67 4.94
N HIS A 65 8.08 6.20 6.07
CA HIS A 65 8.26 5.43 7.30
C HIS A 65 6.87 5.23 7.93
N THR A 66 6.49 3.98 8.14
CA THR A 66 5.10 3.62 8.40
C THR A 66 5.04 2.66 9.59
N PRO A 67 4.16 2.90 10.58
CA PRO A 67 3.92 1.89 11.60
C PRO A 67 3.49 0.58 10.97
N ARG A 68 4.00 -0.54 11.48
CA ARG A 68 3.68 -1.86 10.94
C ARG A 68 2.16 -2.09 10.93
N GLU A 69 1.46 -1.62 11.95
CA GLU A 69 0.01 -1.75 12.01
C GLU A 69 -0.70 -0.98 10.90
N VAL A 70 -0.18 0.18 10.52
CA VAL A 70 -0.75 0.96 9.41
C VAL A 70 -0.58 0.22 8.10
N TRP A 71 0.58 -0.41 7.87
CA TRP A 71 0.78 -1.25 6.69
C TRP A 71 -0.20 -2.43 6.69
N ALA A 72 -0.40 -3.07 7.85
CA ALA A 72 -1.36 -4.16 7.97
C ALA A 72 -2.79 -3.68 7.69
N ASP A 73 -3.17 -2.52 8.21
CA ASP A 73 -4.48 -1.92 7.96
C ASP A 73 -4.69 -1.63 6.49
N TYR A 74 -3.65 -1.15 5.81
CA TYR A 74 -3.68 -0.92 4.37
C TYR A 74 -3.93 -2.23 3.61
N LEU A 75 -3.22 -3.30 3.97
CA LEU A 75 -3.39 -4.60 3.33
C LEU A 75 -4.79 -5.15 3.54
N VAL A 76 -5.33 -4.99 4.75
CA VAL A 76 -6.71 -5.40 5.05
C VAL A 76 -7.69 -4.61 4.18
N ALA A 77 -7.54 -3.30 4.12
CA ALA A 77 -8.43 -2.45 3.33
C ALA A 77 -8.41 -2.83 1.86
N LYS A 78 -7.22 -3.06 1.30
CA LYS A 78 -7.10 -3.44 -0.11
C LYS A 78 -7.65 -4.84 -0.34
N THR A 79 -7.47 -5.74 0.60
CA THR A 79 -8.01 -7.10 0.51
C THR A 79 -9.53 -7.09 0.52
N LEU A 80 -10.13 -6.31 1.41
CA LEU A 80 -11.59 -6.21 1.49
C LEU A 80 -12.20 -5.52 0.29
N ASP A 81 -11.43 -4.66 -0.37
CA ASP A 81 -11.87 -3.96 -1.58
C ASP A 81 -11.77 -4.82 -2.84
N LEU A 82 -11.05 -5.94 -2.77
CA LEU A 82 -10.85 -6.82 -3.91
C LEU A 82 -12.16 -7.40 -4.40
N GLY A 83 -12.41 -7.22 -5.68
CA GLY A 83 -13.55 -7.82 -6.31
C GLY A 83 -14.88 -7.18 -6.00
N TYR A 84 -14.91 -6.22 -5.11
CA TYR A 84 -16.13 -5.49 -4.84
C TYR A 84 -16.22 -4.32 -5.82
N GLY A 85 -17.35 -4.07 -6.38
CA GLY A 85 -17.47 -3.03 -7.38
C GLY A 85 -16.86 -3.45 -8.71
N ASN A 86 -15.75 -2.84 -9.09
CA ASN A 86 -15.18 -3.04 -10.42
C ASN A 86 -14.69 -4.46 -10.69
N PHE A 87 -13.91 -4.99 -9.77
CA PHE A 87 -13.32 -6.30 -9.98
C PHE A 87 -14.37 -7.41 -9.95
N LYS A 88 -15.29 -7.33 -9.00
CA LYS A 88 -16.34 -8.32 -8.87
C LYS A 88 -17.23 -8.34 -10.11
N SER A 89 -17.58 -7.19 -10.65
CA SER A 89 -18.37 -7.09 -11.87
C SER A 89 -17.67 -7.77 -13.05
N HIS A 90 -16.39 -7.47 -13.22
CA HIS A 90 -15.63 -8.07 -14.31
C HIS A 90 -15.47 -9.57 -14.14
N CYS A 91 -15.19 -10.02 -12.96
CA CYS A 91 -15.03 -11.44 -12.69
C CYS A 91 -16.36 -12.19 -12.81
N ALA A 92 -17.44 -11.63 -12.32
CA ALA A 92 -18.75 -12.26 -12.46
C ALA A 92 -19.10 -12.45 -13.93
N ASP A 93 -18.91 -11.43 -14.75
CA ASP A 93 -19.20 -11.52 -16.18
C ASP A 93 -18.32 -12.55 -16.89
N ARG A 94 -17.06 -12.62 -16.53
CA ARG A 94 -16.10 -13.47 -17.22
C ARG A 94 -16.12 -14.91 -16.72
N TRP A 95 -16.24 -15.10 -15.43
CA TRP A 95 -15.94 -16.36 -14.78
C TRP A 95 -17.19 -17.09 -14.32
N PHE A 96 -18.20 -16.36 -13.88
CA PHE A 96 -19.42 -16.98 -13.37
C PHE A 96 -20.53 -17.03 -14.40
N THR A 97 -20.55 -16.09 -15.33
CA THR A 97 -21.53 -16.11 -16.40
C THR A 97 -21.17 -17.10 -17.48
N ASP A 98 -19.90 -17.19 -17.81
CA ASP A 98 -19.39 -18.08 -18.86
C ASP A 98 -19.19 -19.51 -18.36
N GLY A 99 -19.05 -19.67 -17.11
CA GLY A 99 -18.76 -20.94 -16.53
C GLY A 99 -19.80 -21.43 -15.59
#